data_25f8e5337a48be6f697d1a44716a0e3b
#
_entry.id   25f8e5337a48be6f697d1a44716a0e3b
#
_cell.length_a   1.000
_cell.length_b   1.000
_cell.length_c   1.000
_cell.angle_alpha   90.00
_cell.angle_beta   90.00
_cell.angle_gamma   90.00
#
_symmetry.space_group_name_H-M   'P 1'
#
loop_
_entity.id
_entity.type
_entity.pdbx_description
1 polymer ?
#
loop_
_entity_poly.entity_id
_entity_poly.type
_entity_poly.pdbx_seq_one_letter_code
_entity_poly.pdbx_strand_id
1 'polypeptide(L)'
;LVKQKSIRSNKKRRDRGVYRPFNRRSEVGGLPGKIDAHVEAHPTTINYVSFDRQSLDEQEGLDFTAFQKISFKQDRITWIDVIGLSDSRLIEWLGKRYGIHALLLEDIVHTHQRPKVEIHDGKVALILRMVDATAPLASEQVSFVLSGSTVITFQERNGDSFHPVRRRIRQGLGTIRTMSADYTMYSLIDAVVDGFFPLLEDYGKTLEQLEDAIDAGINNEVQGRVHSIRSELSQLRKITWSHREAMQRLVTDAADLFSPSTIPFLRDCLDHTGQVLDVTETFRDVAGDIRDLYFAQLSQRTNDVMKLLTIISTIFMPLSFIAGVYGMNFNHEASPYNMPEAQARFGYPIVMFGMALTAIVMLFYFYRKGWIFSNQ
;
A
#
# COMPACT_ATOMS: atom_id res chain seq x y z
N LEU A 1 -20.82 14.95 -31.19
CA LEU A 1 -20.53 16.03 -30.21
C LEU A 1 -20.94 15.68 -28.78
N VAL A 2 -20.77 14.42 -28.29
CA VAL A 2 -21.14 14.02 -26.91
C VAL A 2 -20.13 13.01 -26.34
N LYS A 3 -18.82 13.20 -26.46
CA LYS A 3 -17.84 12.27 -25.86
C LYS A 3 -16.59 12.91 -25.21
N GLN A 4 -16.61 14.20 -24.87
CA GLN A 4 -15.40 14.86 -24.30
C GLN A 4 -15.54 15.41 -22.86
N LYS A 5 -16.61 15.10 -22.12
CA LYS A 5 -16.79 15.63 -20.74
C LYS A 5 -16.47 14.67 -19.59
N SER A 6 -16.13 13.41 -19.87
CA SER A 6 -15.94 12.38 -18.81
C SER A 6 -14.49 12.22 -18.29
N ILE A 7 -13.47 12.77 -18.97
CA ILE A 7 -12.06 12.51 -18.63
C ILE A 7 -11.47 13.54 -17.64
N ARG A 8 -12.09 14.70 -17.44
CA ARG A 8 -11.54 15.74 -16.54
C ARG A 8 -11.88 15.59 -15.04
N SER A 9 -12.85 14.75 -14.68
CA SER A 9 -13.27 14.57 -13.28
C SER A 9 -12.37 13.62 -12.48
N ASN A 10 -11.65 12.71 -13.13
CA ASN A 10 -10.87 11.65 -12.45
C ASN A 10 -9.41 12.05 -12.13
N LYS A 11 -8.92 13.18 -12.65
CA LYS A 11 -7.54 13.62 -12.40
C LYS A 11 -7.34 14.32 -11.05
N LYS A 12 -8.42 14.90 -10.47
CA LYS A 12 -8.35 15.58 -9.16
C LYS A 12 -8.44 14.67 -7.93
N ARG A 13 -8.82 13.39 -8.09
CA ARG A 13 -8.89 12.41 -6.99
C ARG A 13 -7.58 11.66 -6.73
N ARG A 14 -6.62 11.70 -7.66
CA ARG A 14 -5.36 10.93 -7.59
C ARG A 14 -4.22 11.59 -6.79
N ASP A 15 -4.32 12.87 -6.43
CA ASP A 15 -3.22 13.60 -5.76
C ASP A 15 -3.38 13.75 -4.24
N ARG A 16 -4.41 13.15 -3.64
CA ARG A 16 -4.61 13.24 -2.19
C ARG A 16 -3.97 12.03 -1.51
N GLY A 17 -2.77 12.21 -0.99
CA GLY A 17 -2.27 11.34 0.06
C GLY A 17 -1.08 10.43 -0.25
N VAL A 18 -0.42 10.53 -1.40
CA VAL A 18 0.81 9.77 -1.64
C VAL A 18 1.92 10.32 -0.74
N TYR A 19 2.42 9.50 0.18
CA TYR A 19 3.61 9.83 0.96
C TYR A 19 4.79 10.13 0.02
N ARG A 20 5.25 11.40 0.03
CA ARG A 20 6.39 11.86 -0.74
C ARG A 20 7.53 12.20 0.21
N PRO A 21 8.43 11.26 0.53
CA PRO A 21 9.44 11.42 1.57
C PRO A 21 10.47 12.52 1.31
N PHE A 22 10.49 13.09 0.10
CA PHE A 22 11.47 14.09 -0.31
C PHE A 22 10.87 15.48 -0.62
N ASN A 23 9.62 15.72 -0.26
CA ASN A 23 9.03 17.04 -0.46
C ASN A 23 9.44 17.98 0.70
N ARG A 24 10.73 18.30 0.77
CA ARG A 24 11.26 19.29 1.73
C ARG A 24 10.73 20.65 1.33
N ARG A 25 9.84 21.21 2.15
CA ARG A 25 9.15 22.49 1.88
C ARG A 25 9.86 23.70 2.48
N SER A 26 10.95 23.52 3.23
CA SER A 26 11.78 24.62 3.72
C SER A 26 12.70 25.15 2.61
N GLU A 27 12.89 26.46 2.54
CA GLU A 27 13.88 27.07 1.66
C GLU A 27 15.28 26.51 1.94
N VAL A 28 16.06 26.28 0.87
CA VAL A 28 17.45 25.84 1.02
C VAL A 28 18.24 26.94 1.71
N GLY A 29 18.77 26.63 2.91
CA GLY A 29 19.51 27.61 3.73
C GLY A 29 18.64 28.46 4.65
N GLY A 30 17.35 28.12 4.83
CA GLY A 30 16.47 28.76 5.81
C GLY A 30 16.97 28.61 7.26
N LEU A 31 16.49 29.49 8.15
CA LEU A 31 16.86 29.43 9.57
C LEU A 31 16.27 28.18 10.22
N PRO A 32 17.07 27.36 10.93
CA PRO A 32 16.56 26.22 11.67
C PRO A 32 15.58 26.64 12.77
N GLY A 33 14.53 25.87 12.97
CA GLY A 33 13.51 26.12 14.00
C GLY A 33 12.47 27.18 13.63
N LYS A 34 12.43 27.62 12.36
CA LYS A 34 11.38 28.50 11.87
C LYS A 34 10.10 27.72 11.63
N ILE A 35 9.00 28.14 12.26
CA ILE A 35 7.69 27.52 12.13
C ILE A 35 6.95 28.23 10.99
N ASP A 36 7.01 27.67 9.79
CA ASP A 36 6.24 28.14 8.64
C ASP A 36 5.02 27.22 8.43
N ALA A 37 3.86 27.64 8.96
CA ALA A 37 2.61 26.93 8.75
C ALA A 37 2.18 27.02 7.28
N HIS A 38 1.74 25.88 6.70
CA HIS A 38 1.31 25.83 5.31
C HIS A 38 -0.04 26.50 5.11
N VAL A 39 -0.16 27.31 4.06
CA VAL A 39 -1.42 27.94 3.60
C VAL A 39 -2.50 26.89 3.24
N GLU A 40 -2.09 25.68 2.84
CA GLU A 40 -2.98 24.57 2.51
C GLU A 40 -3.24 23.62 3.70
N ALA A 41 -2.70 23.89 4.90
CA ALA A 41 -2.95 23.07 6.08
C ALA A 41 -4.42 23.21 6.53
N HIS A 42 -4.96 22.12 7.07
CA HIS A 42 -6.31 22.16 7.64
C HIS A 42 -6.39 23.19 8.77
N PRO A 43 -7.55 23.87 8.93
CA PRO A 43 -7.78 24.79 10.03
C PRO A 43 -7.50 24.12 11.36
N THR A 44 -6.78 24.82 12.25
CA THR A 44 -6.37 24.27 13.53
C THR A 44 -7.52 24.28 14.52
N THR A 45 -7.82 23.13 15.11
CA THR A 45 -8.76 22.97 16.22
C THR A 45 -8.06 22.22 17.36
N ILE A 46 -8.48 22.48 18.59
CA ILE A 46 -7.87 21.89 19.78
C ILE A 46 -8.94 21.16 20.55
N ASN A 47 -8.66 19.91 20.87
CA ASN A 47 -9.42 19.14 21.83
C ASN A 47 -8.55 18.91 23.06
N TYR A 48 -9.14 18.86 24.25
CA TYR A 48 -8.41 18.37 25.41
C TYR A 48 -9.26 17.44 26.25
N VAL A 49 -8.57 16.55 26.94
CA VAL A 49 -9.15 15.65 27.93
C VAL A 49 -8.26 15.71 29.16
N SER A 50 -8.78 16.25 30.27
CA SER A 50 -8.09 16.30 31.58
C SER A 50 -8.81 15.40 32.55
N PHE A 51 -8.12 14.43 33.15
CA PHE A 51 -8.76 13.41 33.95
C PHE A 51 -7.90 12.95 35.12
N ASP A 52 -8.58 12.39 36.10
CA ASP A 52 -8.04 11.62 37.22
C ASP A 52 -8.88 10.34 37.41
N ARG A 53 -8.66 9.63 38.50
CA ARG A 53 -9.41 8.38 38.79
C ARG A 53 -10.93 8.58 38.90
N GLN A 54 -11.40 9.76 39.30
CA GLN A 54 -12.79 10.02 39.67
C GLN A 54 -13.50 10.98 38.72
N SER A 55 -12.75 11.87 38.10
CA SER A 55 -13.31 12.98 37.34
C SER A 55 -12.68 13.12 35.97
N LEU A 56 -13.47 13.67 35.06
CA LEU A 56 -13.10 13.95 33.67
C LEU A 56 -13.58 15.35 33.33
N ASP A 57 -12.72 16.13 32.70
CA ASP A 57 -13.01 17.40 32.04
C ASP A 57 -12.54 17.34 30.60
N GLU A 58 -13.46 17.60 29.66
CA GLU A 58 -13.22 17.43 28.23
C GLU A 58 -13.90 18.56 27.45
N GLN A 59 -13.17 19.12 26.48
CA GLN A 59 -13.75 20.04 25.50
C GLN A 59 -13.16 19.76 24.12
N GLU A 60 -14.00 19.90 23.11
CA GLU A 60 -13.65 19.67 21.71
C GLU A 60 -13.88 20.93 20.86
N GLY A 61 -13.14 21.07 19.77
CA GLY A 61 -13.34 22.12 18.76
C GLY A 61 -12.97 23.53 19.22
N LEU A 62 -12.03 23.65 20.15
CA LEU A 62 -11.59 24.95 20.65
C LEU A 62 -10.68 25.66 19.65
N ASP A 63 -10.84 26.98 19.57
CA ASP A 63 -9.83 27.85 18.94
C ASP A 63 -8.71 28.18 19.94
N PHE A 64 -7.63 28.79 19.43
CA PHE A 64 -6.47 29.15 20.24
C PHE A 64 -6.84 30.14 21.37
N THR A 65 -7.73 31.09 21.12
CA THR A 65 -8.13 32.12 22.08
C THR A 65 -8.92 31.53 23.25
N ALA A 66 -9.80 30.59 22.97
CA ALA A 66 -10.54 29.85 23.99
C ALA A 66 -9.62 28.95 24.80
N PHE A 67 -8.73 28.21 24.13
CA PHE A 67 -7.80 27.29 24.76
C PHE A 67 -6.82 27.98 25.71
N GLN A 68 -6.31 29.17 25.38
CA GLN A 68 -5.39 29.92 26.23
C GLN A 68 -5.96 30.26 27.62
N LYS A 69 -7.28 30.36 27.75
CA LYS A 69 -7.96 30.70 29.00
C LYS A 69 -8.11 29.51 29.95
N ILE A 70 -7.82 28.30 29.48
CA ILE A 70 -7.98 27.09 30.25
C ILE A 70 -6.78 26.91 31.17
N SER A 71 -7.05 26.68 32.46
CA SER A 71 -6.05 26.36 33.46
C SER A 71 -6.16 24.89 33.81
N PHE A 72 -5.13 24.12 33.52
CA PHE A 72 -5.06 22.71 33.88
C PHE A 72 -4.54 22.53 35.31
N LYS A 73 -5.15 21.62 36.05
CA LYS A 73 -4.68 21.22 37.37
C LYS A 73 -3.45 20.33 37.24
N GLN A 74 -2.43 20.60 38.06
CA GLN A 74 -1.15 19.87 37.98
C GLN A 74 -1.22 18.40 38.44
N ASP A 75 -2.24 18.07 39.24
CA ASP A 75 -2.47 16.72 39.79
C ASP A 75 -3.25 15.80 38.82
N ARG A 76 -3.60 16.30 37.65
CA ARG A 76 -4.34 15.56 36.61
C ARG A 76 -3.49 15.22 35.40
N ILE A 77 -3.83 14.12 34.76
CA ILE A 77 -3.33 13.80 33.45
C ILE A 77 -4.12 14.64 32.43
N THR A 78 -3.39 15.30 31.55
CA THR A 78 -4.00 16.11 30.48
C THR A 78 -3.51 15.63 29.13
N TRP A 79 -4.43 15.28 28.26
CA TRP A 79 -4.15 15.04 26.84
C TRP A 79 -4.68 16.21 26.02
N ILE A 80 -3.82 16.87 25.30
CA ILE A 80 -4.12 17.96 24.37
C ILE A 80 -3.95 17.41 22.96
N ASP A 81 -5.00 17.48 22.16
CA ASP A 81 -5.02 16.96 20.79
C ASP A 81 -5.21 18.13 19.80
N VAL A 82 -4.14 18.48 19.11
CA VAL A 82 -4.09 19.56 18.12
C VAL A 82 -4.33 18.95 16.74
N ILE A 83 -5.43 19.33 16.10
CA ILE A 83 -5.83 18.85 14.78
C ILE A 83 -5.73 19.98 13.78
N GLY A 84 -4.96 19.78 12.70
CA GLY A 84 -4.62 20.83 11.75
C GLY A 84 -3.47 21.71 12.26
N LEU A 85 -2.52 22.02 11.39
CA LEU A 85 -1.26 22.66 11.74
C LEU A 85 -1.11 24.04 11.08
N SER A 86 -2.24 24.73 10.81
CA SER A 86 -2.22 26.04 10.13
C SER A 86 -1.93 27.22 11.05
N ASP A 87 -2.16 27.13 12.36
CA ASP A 87 -1.90 28.22 13.32
C ASP A 87 -0.52 28.09 13.98
N SER A 88 0.51 28.72 13.39
CA SER A 88 1.87 28.76 13.91
C SER A 88 1.96 29.40 15.31
N ARG A 89 1.08 30.35 15.64
CA ARG A 89 1.06 31.04 16.94
C ARG A 89 0.71 30.07 18.07
N LEU A 90 -0.26 29.19 17.82
CA LEU A 90 -0.61 28.13 18.77
C LEU A 90 0.58 27.20 19.00
N ILE A 91 1.24 26.75 17.92
CA ILE A 91 2.36 25.81 17.98
C ILE A 91 3.54 26.44 18.74
N GLU A 92 3.87 27.69 18.46
CA GLU A 92 4.89 28.45 19.21
C GLU A 92 4.53 28.61 20.68
N TRP A 93 3.25 28.90 20.98
CA TRP A 93 2.78 29.05 22.35
C TRP A 93 2.88 27.73 23.13
N LEU A 94 2.47 26.61 22.52
CA LEU A 94 2.64 25.28 23.10
C LEU A 94 4.13 24.96 23.32
N GLY A 95 4.97 25.32 22.34
CA GLY A 95 6.42 25.18 22.46
C GLY A 95 6.99 25.88 23.69
N LYS A 96 6.62 27.14 23.90
CA LYS A 96 7.05 27.93 25.06
C LYS A 96 6.45 27.40 26.39
N ARG A 97 5.17 27.05 26.37
CA ARG A 97 4.42 26.59 27.56
C ARG A 97 4.93 25.27 28.10
N TYR A 98 5.23 24.32 27.19
CA TYR A 98 5.65 22.96 27.54
C TYR A 98 7.15 22.72 27.31
N GLY A 99 7.91 23.75 26.95
CA GLY A 99 9.35 23.68 26.74
C GLY A 99 9.73 22.70 25.61
N ILE A 100 9.02 22.74 24.49
CA ILE A 100 9.31 21.91 23.30
C ILE A 100 10.38 22.63 22.49
N HIS A 101 11.44 21.90 22.11
CA HIS A 101 12.54 22.47 21.36
C HIS A 101 12.11 22.99 19.98
N ALA A 102 12.67 24.12 19.52
CA ALA A 102 12.25 24.77 18.27
C ALA A 102 12.40 23.88 17.03
N LEU A 103 13.45 23.05 16.95
CA LEU A 103 13.65 22.09 15.86
C LEU A 103 12.55 21.04 15.83
N LEU A 104 12.07 20.60 17.00
CA LEU A 104 10.96 19.65 17.06
C LEU A 104 9.64 20.29 16.60
N LEU A 105 9.40 21.58 16.94
CA LEU A 105 8.23 22.30 16.44
C LEU A 105 8.28 22.46 14.91
N GLU A 106 9.47 22.69 14.36
CA GLU A 106 9.68 22.69 12.91
C GLU A 106 9.32 21.33 12.30
N ASP A 107 9.78 20.22 12.89
CA ASP A 107 9.47 18.87 12.42
C ASP A 107 7.98 18.49 12.54
N ILE A 108 7.29 18.97 13.57
CA ILE A 108 5.85 18.81 13.75
C ILE A 108 5.09 19.47 12.60
N VAL A 109 5.46 20.68 12.21
CA VAL A 109 4.80 21.43 11.14
C VAL A 109 5.17 20.88 9.75
N HIS A 110 6.38 20.35 9.60
CA HIS A 110 6.84 19.73 8.37
C HIS A 110 6.37 18.27 8.27
N THR A 111 5.15 18.07 7.81
CA THR A 111 4.40 16.81 7.81
C THR A 111 4.93 15.70 6.89
N HIS A 112 6.19 15.79 6.44
CA HIS A 112 6.84 14.79 5.58
C HIS A 112 8.03 14.10 6.28
N GLN A 113 8.07 14.18 7.61
CA GLN A 113 9.10 13.51 8.37
C GLN A 113 8.95 11.98 8.32
N ARG A 114 10.07 11.29 8.39
CA ARG A 114 10.07 9.87 8.68
C ARG A 114 9.78 9.65 10.18
N PRO A 115 9.18 8.53 10.56
CA PRO A 115 9.07 8.14 11.96
C PRO A 115 10.41 8.24 12.68
N LYS A 116 10.41 8.92 13.84
CA LYS A 116 11.61 9.14 14.67
C LYS A 116 11.23 9.48 16.10
N VAL A 117 12.15 9.24 17.01
CA VAL A 117 12.07 9.71 18.40
C VAL A 117 13.15 10.75 18.65
N GLU A 118 12.82 11.78 19.44
CA GLU A 118 13.74 12.80 19.91
C GLU A 118 13.58 12.99 21.41
N ILE A 119 14.69 13.13 22.10
CA ILE A 119 14.74 13.34 23.55
C ILE A 119 15.46 14.65 23.82
N HIS A 120 14.78 15.62 24.42
CA HIS A 120 15.33 16.90 24.80
C HIS A 120 14.87 17.31 26.19
N ASP A 121 15.78 17.69 27.06
CA ASP A 121 15.51 18.25 28.40
C ASP A 121 14.49 17.41 29.22
N GLY A 122 14.65 16.08 29.20
CA GLY A 122 13.77 15.16 29.94
C GLY A 122 12.37 15.02 29.36
N LYS A 123 12.17 15.40 28.11
CA LYS A 123 10.92 15.22 27.35
C LYS A 123 11.13 14.27 26.19
N VAL A 124 10.11 13.50 25.89
CA VAL A 124 10.08 12.59 24.74
C VAL A 124 9.16 13.16 23.68
N ALA A 125 9.66 13.19 22.47
CA ALA A 125 8.86 13.45 21.29
C ALA A 125 8.99 12.27 20.31
N LEU A 126 7.86 11.80 19.82
CA LEU A 126 7.77 10.71 18.86
C LEU A 126 6.96 11.16 17.65
N ILE A 127 7.51 11.01 16.47
CA ILE A 127 6.83 11.25 15.20
C ILE A 127 6.55 9.89 14.57
N LEU A 128 5.29 9.62 14.25
CA LEU A 128 4.83 8.42 13.55
C LEU A 128 4.00 8.78 12.33
N ARG A 129 3.59 7.77 11.58
CA ARG A 129 2.65 7.91 10.49
C ARG A 129 1.40 7.09 10.77
N MET A 130 0.25 7.72 10.72
CA MET A 130 -1.05 7.03 10.74
C MET A 130 -1.46 6.65 9.33
N VAL A 131 -2.04 5.49 9.17
CA VAL A 131 -2.62 5.02 7.90
C VAL A 131 -4.14 5.14 7.96
N ASP A 132 -4.74 5.46 6.81
CA ASP A 132 -6.18 5.47 6.64
C ASP A 132 -6.59 4.19 5.91
N ALA A 133 -7.39 3.34 6.53
CA ALA A 133 -7.87 2.09 5.94
C ALA A 133 -8.65 2.32 4.64
N THR A 134 -9.26 3.51 4.46
CA THR A 134 -10.03 3.86 3.24
C THR A 134 -9.14 4.39 2.12
N ALA A 135 -7.91 4.78 2.42
CA ALA A 135 -6.94 5.32 1.47
C ALA A 135 -5.52 4.87 1.84
N PRO A 136 -5.13 3.63 1.52
CA PRO A 136 -3.90 2.99 1.99
C PRO A 136 -2.60 3.76 1.77
N LEU A 137 -2.56 4.60 0.72
CA LEU A 137 -1.42 5.48 0.44
C LEU A 137 -1.51 6.86 1.11
N ALA A 138 -2.65 7.18 1.74
CA ALA A 138 -2.87 8.43 2.43
C ALA A 138 -2.46 8.29 3.90
N SER A 139 -1.16 8.16 4.16
CA SER A 139 -0.66 8.27 5.53
C SER A 139 -0.52 9.73 5.93
N GLU A 140 -0.86 10.05 7.18
CA GLU A 140 -0.63 11.36 7.78
C GLU A 140 0.41 11.27 8.89
N GLN A 141 1.10 12.39 9.15
CA GLN A 141 2.01 12.48 10.28
C GLN A 141 1.24 12.72 11.56
N VAL A 142 1.59 11.99 12.59
CA VAL A 142 1.17 12.27 13.96
C VAL A 142 2.41 12.45 14.84
N SER A 143 2.41 13.49 15.65
CA SER A 143 3.51 13.75 16.57
C SER A 143 3.00 13.72 18.00
N PHE A 144 3.76 13.09 18.88
CA PHE A 144 3.46 12.94 20.29
C PHE A 144 4.53 13.66 21.09
N VAL A 145 4.14 14.39 22.12
CA VAL A 145 5.08 15.00 23.07
C VAL A 145 4.61 14.66 24.47
N LEU A 146 5.51 14.06 25.27
CA LEU A 146 5.30 13.84 26.70
C LEU A 146 6.06 14.90 27.50
N SER A 147 5.32 15.65 28.33
CA SER A 147 5.88 16.67 29.22
C SER A 147 5.21 16.61 30.60
N GLY A 148 5.83 15.94 31.53
CA GLY A 148 5.29 15.72 32.88
C GLY A 148 3.97 14.96 32.86
N SER A 149 2.90 15.57 33.39
CA SER A 149 1.54 14.99 33.40
C SER A 149 0.74 15.27 32.11
N THR A 150 1.37 15.87 31.10
CA THR A 150 0.68 16.26 29.86
C THR A 150 1.22 15.49 28.65
N VAL A 151 0.28 14.94 27.88
CA VAL A 151 0.53 14.39 26.52
C VAL A 151 -0.03 15.37 25.51
N ILE A 152 0.74 15.69 24.49
CA ILE A 152 0.27 16.55 23.37
C ILE A 152 0.39 15.73 22.11
N THR A 153 -0.69 15.67 21.33
CA THR A 153 -0.70 15.10 19.98
C THR A 153 -0.92 16.20 18.94
N PHE A 154 -0.22 16.07 17.80
CA PHE A 154 -0.38 16.94 16.65
C PHE A 154 -0.70 16.08 15.44
N GLN A 155 -1.86 16.34 14.81
CA GLN A 155 -2.38 15.64 13.64
C GLN A 155 -2.51 16.60 12.46
N GLU A 156 -2.24 16.12 11.23
CA GLU A 156 -2.39 16.94 10.01
C GLU A 156 -3.86 17.27 9.72
N ARG A 157 -4.76 16.34 9.98
CA ARG A 157 -6.19 16.43 9.66
C ARG A 157 -7.03 15.72 10.69
N ASN A 158 -8.32 16.01 10.63
CA ASN A 158 -9.27 15.32 11.48
C ASN A 158 -9.42 13.87 11.02
N GLY A 159 -8.92 12.95 11.84
CA GLY A 159 -9.08 11.51 11.71
C GLY A 159 -9.55 10.92 13.03
N ASP A 160 -10.21 9.77 13.00
CA ASP A 160 -10.83 9.20 14.20
C ASP A 160 -9.99 8.08 14.86
N SER A 161 -8.71 8.00 14.52
CA SER A 161 -7.80 6.93 15.03
C SER A 161 -7.70 6.90 16.56
N PHE A 162 -7.93 8.02 17.24
CA PHE A 162 -7.88 8.09 18.69
C PHE A 162 -9.24 7.91 19.40
N HIS A 163 -10.32 7.71 18.64
CA HIS A 163 -11.64 7.48 19.24
C HIS A 163 -11.68 6.29 20.23
N PRO A 164 -11.03 5.15 19.97
CA PRO A 164 -10.98 4.07 20.95
C PRO A 164 -10.34 4.48 22.29
N VAL A 165 -9.28 5.30 22.25
CA VAL A 165 -8.60 5.79 23.46
C VAL A 165 -9.47 6.79 24.19
N ARG A 166 -10.11 7.76 23.49
CA ARG A 166 -11.08 8.69 24.10
C ARG A 166 -12.22 7.94 24.79
N ARG A 167 -12.76 6.91 24.13
CA ARG A 167 -13.82 6.07 24.72
C ARG A 167 -13.34 5.36 25.99
N ARG A 168 -12.12 4.78 26.00
CA ARG A 168 -11.53 4.16 27.22
C ARG A 168 -11.41 5.17 28.35
N ILE A 169 -10.94 6.40 28.07
CA ILE A 169 -10.83 7.46 29.06
C ILE A 169 -12.22 7.87 29.57
N ARG A 170 -13.18 8.14 28.70
CA ARG A 170 -14.56 8.55 29.06
C ARG A 170 -15.24 7.51 29.94
N GLN A 171 -15.12 6.25 29.60
CA GLN A 171 -15.78 5.14 30.34
C GLN A 171 -14.96 4.61 31.50
N GLY A 172 -13.72 5.06 31.70
CA GLY A 172 -12.84 4.56 32.74
C GLY A 172 -12.46 3.08 32.58
N LEU A 173 -12.36 2.60 31.33
CA LEU A 173 -12.07 1.20 31.03
C LEU A 173 -10.60 0.87 31.21
N GLY A 174 -10.35 -0.28 31.82
CA GLY A 174 -8.98 -0.74 32.09
C GLY A 174 -8.27 0.15 33.12
N THR A 175 -6.96 0.34 32.92
CA THR A 175 -6.09 1.06 33.84
C THR A 175 -5.79 2.50 33.46
N ILE A 176 -6.34 3.00 32.34
CA ILE A 176 -5.93 4.29 31.72
C ILE A 176 -6.10 5.49 32.68
N ARG A 177 -7.11 5.49 33.55
CA ARG A 177 -7.31 6.56 34.56
C ARG A 177 -6.52 6.38 35.85
N THR A 178 -5.84 5.23 36.00
CA THR A 178 -5.08 4.92 37.22
C THR A 178 -3.57 4.95 37.02
N MET A 179 -3.14 4.93 35.76
CA MET A 179 -1.74 5.04 35.32
C MET A 179 -1.36 6.50 35.08
N SER A 180 -0.10 6.77 34.84
CA SER A 180 0.46 8.10 34.57
C SER A 180 0.28 8.54 33.07
N ALA A 181 0.70 9.76 32.78
CA ALA A 181 0.55 10.34 31.43
C ALA A 181 1.31 9.56 30.35
N ASP A 182 2.43 8.95 30.69
CA ASP A 182 3.20 8.09 29.81
C ASP A 182 2.40 6.85 29.34
N TYR A 183 1.55 6.28 30.18
CA TYR A 183 0.62 5.22 29.77
C TYR A 183 -0.46 5.74 28.80
N THR A 184 -0.89 6.99 28.98
CA THR A 184 -1.79 7.63 28.00
C THR A 184 -1.09 7.79 26.66
N MET A 185 0.16 8.24 26.63
CA MET A 185 0.98 8.32 25.43
C MET A 185 1.14 6.94 24.78
N TYR A 186 1.49 5.90 25.57
CA TYR A 186 1.51 4.52 25.07
C TYR A 186 0.19 4.13 24.39
N SER A 187 -0.95 4.37 25.06
CA SER A 187 -2.27 3.97 24.53
C SER A 187 -2.61 4.66 23.20
N LEU A 188 -2.11 5.88 22.99
CA LEU A 188 -2.25 6.61 21.73
C LEU A 188 -1.32 6.08 20.63
N ILE A 189 -0.08 5.72 21.00
CA ILE A 189 0.87 5.07 20.08
C ILE A 189 0.35 3.72 19.62
N ASP A 190 -0.14 2.91 20.57
CA ASP A 190 -0.74 1.60 20.34
C ASP A 190 -1.90 1.68 19.33
N ALA A 191 -2.80 2.65 19.50
CA ALA A 191 -3.88 2.89 18.56
C ALA A 191 -3.40 3.24 17.14
N VAL A 192 -2.25 3.89 16.99
CA VAL A 192 -1.64 4.15 15.67
C VAL A 192 -1.07 2.86 15.07
N VAL A 193 -0.42 2.03 15.87
CA VAL A 193 0.13 0.74 15.42
C VAL A 193 -0.99 -0.24 15.07
N ASP A 194 -2.02 -0.32 15.90
CA ASP A 194 -3.19 -1.16 15.67
C ASP A 194 -3.93 -0.80 14.37
N GLY A 195 -3.89 0.48 13.98
CA GLY A 195 -4.49 0.94 12.73
C GLY A 195 -3.91 0.30 11.46
N PHE A 196 -2.73 -0.35 11.53
CA PHE A 196 -2.15 -1.07 10.39
C PHE A 196 -2.79 -2.45 10.15
N PHE A 197 -3.31 -3.12 11.20
CA PHE A 197 -3.84 -4.48 11.07
C PHE A 197 -5.05 -4.57 10.12
N PRO A 198 -6.09 -3.71 10.23
CA PRO A 198 -7.20 -3.75 9.30
C PRO A 198 -6.78 -3.51 7.84
N LEU A 199 -5.77 -2.64 7.64
CA LEU A 199 -5.20 -2.39 6.32
C LEU A 199 -4.49 -3.64 5.76
N LEU A 200 -3.72 -4.35 6.58
CA LEU A 200 -3.05 -5.59 6.19
C LEU A 200 -4.07 -6.70 5.88
N GLU A 201 -5.16 -6.81 6.65
CA GLU A 201 -6.24 -7.75 6.34
C GLU A 201 -6.87 -7.49 4.97
N ASP A 202 -7.07 -6.23 4.59
CA ASP A 202 -7.61 -5.86 3.28
C ASP A 202 -6.62 -6.21 2.14
N TYR A 203 -5.33 -6.00 2.36
CA TYR A 203 -4.30 -6.46 1.41
C TYR A 203 -4.28 -7.97 1.26
N GLY A 204 -4.38 -8.74 2.36
CA GLY A 204 -4.45 -10.20 2.33
C GLY A 204 -5.61 -10.69 1.46
N LYS A 205 -6.83 -10.21 1.74
CA LYS A 205 -8.03 -10.54 0.94
C LYS A 205 -7.88 -10.17 -0.54
N THR A 206 -7.24 -9.02 -0.80
CA THR A 206 -7.05 -8.58 -2.19
C THR A 206 -6.04 -9.46 -2.93
N LEU A 207 -4.98 -9.92 -2.26
CA LEU A 207 -3.99 -10.82 -2.86
C LEU A 207 -4.62 -12.19 -3.17
N GLU A 208 -5.41 -12.77 -2.26
CA GLU A 208 -6.17 -14.00 -2.52
C GLU A 208 -7.08 -13.87 -3.74
N GLN A 209 -7.86 -12.78 -3.83
CA GLN A 209 -8.73 -12.51 -4.98
C GLN A 209 -7.96 -12.39 -6.31
N LEU A 210 -6.73 -11.86 -6.27
CA LEU A 210 -5.90 -11.74 -7.46
C LEU A 210 -5.33 -13.09 -7.89
N GLU A 211 -4.97 -13.95 -6.96
CA GLU A 211 -4.54 -15.32 -7.23
C GLU A 211 -5.66 -16.12 -7.88
N ASP A 212 -6.87 -16.12 -7.28
CA ASP A 212 -8.06 -16.75 -7.83
C ASP A 212 -8.41 -16.23 -9.23
N ALA A 213 -8.26 -14.92 -9.46
CA ALA A 213 -8.54 -14.32 -10.76
C ALA A 213 -7.55 -14.75 -11.85
N ILE A 214 -6.29 -15.05 -11.49
CA ILE A 214 -5.31 -15.62 -12.42
C ILE A 214 -5.71 -17.04 -12.79
N ASP A 215 -6.11 -17.86 -11.83
CA ASP A 215 -6.53 -19.23 -12.07
C ASP A 215 -7.80 -19.32 -12.92
N ALA A 216 -8.71 -18.36 -12.78
CA ALA A 216 -9.91 -18.25 -13.62
C ALA A 216 -9.62 -17.78 -15.06
N GLY A 217 -8.45 -17.22 -15.33
CA GLY A 217 -7.99 -16.82 -16.66
C GLY A 217 -7.30 -15.46 -16.70
N ILE A 218 -6.39 -15.29 -17.68
CA ILE A 218 -5.58 -14.10 -17.83
C ILE A 218 -6.42 -12.87 -18.19
N ASN A 219 -6.41 -11.86 -17.30
CA ASN A 219 -7.01 -10.55 -17.52
C ASN A 219 -5.94 -9.45 -17.35
N ASN A 220 -5.89 -8.49 -18.27
CA ASN A 220 -4.96 -7.36 -18.23
C ASN A 220 -5.18 -6.46 -16.98
N GLU A 221 -6.38 -6.45 -16.40
CA GLU A 221 -6.69 -5.70 -15.18
C GLU A 221 -5.93 -6.26 -13.98
N VAL A 222 -5.73 -7.58 -13.91
CA VAL A 222 -4.99 -8.26 -12.84
C VAL A 222 -3.54 -7.76 -12.78
N GLN A 223 -2.86 -7.67 -13.93
CA GLN A 223 -1.48 -7.17 -14.00
C GLN A 223 -1.35 -5.77 -13.42
N GLY A 224 -2.26 -4.86 -13.81
CA GLY A 224 -2.25 -3.49 -13.30
C GLY A 224 -2.49 -3.42 -11.79
N ARG A 225 -3.39 -4.28 -11.28
CA ARG A 225 -3.72 -4.33 -9.84
C ARG A 225 -2.56 -4.90 -9.00
N VAL A 226 -1.94 -5.98 -9.44
CA VAL A 226 -0.76 -6.57 -8.78
C VAL A 226 0.38 -5.55 -8.72
N HIS A 227 0.64 -4.83 -9.82
CA HIS A 227 1.67 -3.78 -9.83
C HIS A 227 1.36 -2.66 -8.83
N SER A 228 0.10 -2.20 -8.74
CA SER A 228 -0.33 -1.18 -7.79
C SER A 228 -0.09 -1.64 -6.35
N ILE A 229 -0.60 -2.82 -5.98
CA ILE A 229 -0.47 -3.38 -4.63
C ILE A 229 1.00 -3.55 -4.23
N ARG A 230 1.84 -4.07 -5.12
CA ARG A 230 3.26 -4.21 -4.86
C ARG A 230 3.94 -2.86 -4.58
N SER A 231 3.55 -1.82 -5.31
CA SER A 231 4.05 -0.46 -5.07
C SER A 231 3.58 0.09 -3.74
N GLU A 232 2.32 -0.15 -3.39
CA GLU A 232 1.71 0.25 -2.11
C GLU A 232 2.39 -0.45 -0.93
N LEU A 233 2.56 -1.77 -0.99
CA LEU A 233 3.25 -2.56 0.04
C LEU A 233 4.73 -2.15 0.18
N SER A 234 5.39 -1.77 -0.92
CA SER A 234 6.77 -1.25 -0.87
C SER A 234 6.87 0.11 -0.16
N GLN A 235 5.84 0.94 -0.26
CA GLN A 235 5.76 2.20 0.50
C GLN A 235 5.42 1.94 1.97
N LEU A 236 4.46 1.04 2.23
CA LEU A 236 4.06 0.62 3.57
C LEU A 236 5.26 0.04 4.33
N ARG A 237 6.06 -0.81 3.70
CA ARG A 237 7.29 -1.36 4.27
C ARG A 237 8.27 -0.26 4.74
N LYS A 238 8.44 0.81 3.98
CA LYS A 238 9.31 1.92 4.40
C LYS A 238 8.78 2.63 5.65
N ILE A 239 7.47 2.79 5.73
CA ILE A 239 6.81 3.40 6.89
C ILE A 239 6.96 2.48 8.11
N THR A 240 6.59 1.22 8.00
CA THR A 240 6.61 0.25 9.10
C THR A 240 8.03 -0.03 9.61
N TRP A 241 9.02 -0.08 8.71
CA TRP A 241 10.43 -0.19 9.09
C TRP A 241 10.89 1.01 9.93
N SER A 242 10.52 2.23 9.51
CA SER A 242 10.87 3.44 10.28
C SER A 242 10.09 3.53 11.60
N HIS A 243 8.85 3.01 11.65
CA HIS A 243 8.10 2.87 12.91
C HIS A 243 8.83 1.97 13.88
N ARG A 244 9.25 0.77 13.43
CA ARG A 244 10.00 -0.18 14.26
C ARG A 244 11.29 0.44 14.78
N GLU A 245 12.04 1.17 13.94
CA GLU A 245 13.26 1.89 14.36
C GLU A 245 12.95 2.95 15.43
N ALA A 246 11.90 3.75 15.23
CA ALA A 246 11.50 4.77 16.19
C ALA A 246 11.02 4.16 17.52
N MET A 247 10.21 3.09 17.47
CA MET A 247 9.75 2.38 18.68
C MET A 247 10.90 1.68 19.42
N GLN A 248 11.85 1.09 18.70
CA GLN A 248 13.05 0.50 19.31
C GLN A 248 13.82 1.56 20.10
N ARG A 249 14.07 2.72 19.50
CA ARG A 249 14.74 3.83 20.18
C ARG A 249 13.93 4.40 21.34
N LEU A 250 12.59 4.44 21.22
CA LEU A 250 11.71 4.86 22.33
C LEU A 250 11.89 3.97 23.55
N VAL A 251 11.93 2.65 23.35
CA VAL A 251 12.06 1.64 24.41
C VAL A 251 13.47 1.60 25.01
N THR A 252 14.53 1.90 24.19
CA THR A 252 15.93 1.83 24.66
C THR A 252 16.43 3.15 25.20
N ASP A 253 16.26 4.25 24.45
CA ASP A 253 16.92 5.51 24.72
C ASP A 253 16.08 6.41 25.65
N ALA A 254 14.75 6.23 25.66
CA ALA A 254 13.81 7.03 26.46
C ALA A 254 13.26 6.26 27.67
N ALA A 255 13.76 5.07 27.98
CA ALA A 255 13.22 4.22 29.05
C ALA A 255 13.09 4.93 30.40
N ASP A 256 14.07 5.75 30.76
CA ASP A 256 14.10 6.48 32.02
C ASP A 256 13.02 7.58 32.15
N LEU A 257 12.38 7.94 31.03
CA LEU A 257 11.30 8.94 30.98
C LEU A 257 9.90 8.32 31.08
N PHE A 258 9.83 6.99 31.13
CA PHE A 258 8.60 6.22 31.31
C PHE A 258 8.60 5.50 32.66
N SER A 259 7.43 5.37 33.26
CA SER A 259 7.28 4.62 34.50
C SER A 259 7.59 3.12 34.26
N PRO A 260 8.19 2.43 35.26
CA PRO A 260 8.45 0.99 35.14
C PRO A 260 7.21 0.16 34.81
N SER A 261 6.03 0.63 35.20
CA SER A 261 4.74 0.00 34.90
C SER A 261 4.29 0.17 33.42
N THR A 262 4.79 1.18 32.72
CA THR A 262 4.44 1.44 31.29
C THR A 262 5.41 0.74 30.34
N ILE A 263 6.66 0.49 30.73
CA ILE A 263 7.68 -0.14 29.87
C ILE A 263 7.25 -1.48 29.27
N PRO A 264 6.60 -2.42 30.00
CA PRO A 264 6.13 -3.66 29.40
C PRO A 264 5.17 -3.45 28.23
N PHE A 265 4.27 -2.47 28.33
CA PHE A 265 3.31 -2.13 27.28
C PHE A 265 3.98 -1.51 26.06
N LEU A 266 5.01 -0.68 26.25
CA LEU A 266 5.80 -0.15 25.13
C LEU A 266 6.58 -1.24 24.39
N ARG A 267 7.07 -2.27 25.10
CA ARG A 267 7.71 -3.44 24.48
C ARG A 267 6.73 -4.26 23.66
N ASP A 268 5.53 -4.48 24.17
CA ASP A 268 4.44 -5.15 23.46
C ASP A 268 4.08 -4.39 22.18
N CYS A 269 3.94 -3.07 22.25
CA CYS A 269 3.71 -2.23 21.07
C CYS A 269 4.88 -2.28 20.06
N LEU A 270 6.13 -2.39 20.51
CA LEU A 270 7.29 -2.63 19.66
C LEU A 270 7.20 -3.97 18.94
N ASP A 271 6.78 -5.04 19.65
CA ASP A 271 6.58 -6.37 19.08
C ASP A 271 5.46 -6.35 18.02
N HIS A 272 4.33 -5.67 18.27
CA HIS A 272 3.28 -5.43 17.27
C HIS A 272 3.82 -4.70 16.03
N THR A 273 4.67 -3.69 16.22
CA THR A 273 5.29 -2.98 15.10
C THR A 273 6.20 -3.91 14.27
N GLY A 274 6.90 -4.85 14.93
CA GLY A 274 7.65 -5.92 14.28
C GLY A 274 6.75 -6.82 13.44
N GLN A 275 5.64 -7.28 14.02
CA GLN A 275 4.66 -8.12 13.33
C GLN A 275 4.05 -7.42 12.10
N VAL A 276 3.70 -6.15 12.21
CA VAL A 276 3.21 -5.34 11.08
C VAL A 276 4.25 -5.30 9.94
N LEU A 277 5.53 -5.14 10.28
CA LEU A 277 6.62 -5.15 9.28
C LEU A 277 6.74 -6.52 8.61
N ASP A 278 6.76 -7.61 9.37
CA ASP A 278 6.92 -8.98 8.86
C ASP A 278 5.77 -9.36 7.93
N VAL A 279 4.52 -9.05 8.30
CA VAL A 279 3.35 -9.29 7.44
C VAL A 279 3.41 -8.44 6.17
N THR A 280 3.85 -7.18 6.28
CA THR A 280 4.01 -6.30 5.11
C THR A 280 5.04 -6.86 4.13
N GLU A 281 6.17 -7.41 4.63
CA GLU A 281 7.20 -8.05 3.80
C GLU A 281 6.65 -9.32 3.15
N THR A 282 5.96 -10.16 3.90
CA THR A 282 5.32 -11.37 3.38
C THR A 282 4.35 -11.04 2.24
N PHE A 283 3.45 -10.09 2.42
CA PHE A 283 2.49 -9.72 1.38
C PHE A 283 3.15 -9.11 0.14
N ARG A 284 4.24 -8.36 0.30
CA ARG A 284 5.04 -7.87 -0.83
C ARG A 284 5.64 -9.03 -1.64
N ASP A 285 6.10 -10.06 -0.97
CA ASP A 285 6.70 -11.23 -1.62
C ASP A 285 5.61 -12.06 -2.30
N VAL A 286 4.46 -12.30 -1.66
CA VAL A 286 3.26 -12.92 -2.28
C VAL A 286 2.81 -12.14 -3.53
N ALA A 287 2.77 -10.81 -3.48
CA ALA A 287 2.47 -10.00 -4.67
C ALA A 287 3.52 -10.17 -5.79
N GLY A 288 4.76 -10.50 -5.42
CA GLY A 288 5.81 -10.89 -6.37
C GLY A 288 5.52 -12.24 -7.02
N ASP A 289 5.15 -13.22 -6.23
CA ASP A 289 4.84 -14.58 -6.68
C ASP A 289 3.60 -14.61 -7.58
N ILE A 290 2.54 -13.87 -7.22
CA ILE A 290 1.34 -13.69 -8.06
C ILE A 290 1.71 -13.09 -9.43
N ARG A 291 2.61 -12.10 -9.47
CA ARG A 291 3.10 -11.55 -10.74
C ARG A 291 3.81 -12.62 -11.57
N ASP A 292 4.65 -13.42 -10.95
CA ASP A 292 5.43 -14.44 -11.65
C ASP A 292 4.53 -15.58 -12.16
N LEU A 293 3.51 -15.95 -11.39
CA LEU A 293 2.44 -16.84 -11.81
C LEU A 293 1.69 -16.30 -13.04
N TYR A 294 1.33 -15.01 -13.03
CA TYR A 294 0.70 -14.35 -14.18
C TYR A 294 1.55 -14.47 -15.46
N PHE A 295 2.87 -14.20 -15.37
CA PHE A 295 3.76 -14.32 -16.52
C PHE A 295 3.95 -15.76 -16.97
N ALA A 296 3.99 -16.72 -16.04
CA ALA A 296 4.06 -18.14 -16.37
C ALA A 296 2.82 -18.58 -17.17
N GLN A 297 1.62 -18.22 -16.72
CA GLN A 297 0.37 -18.51 -17.45
C GLN A 297 0.29 -17.82 -18.81
N LEU A 298 0.74 -16.56 -18.90
CA LEU A 298 0.81 -15.85 -20.18
C LEU A 298 1.75 -16.56 -21.17
N SER A 299 2.91 -17.01 -20.68
CA SER A 299 3.87 -17.80 -21.47
C SER A 299 3.25 -19.12 -21.94
N GLN A 300 2.56 -19.82 -21.04
CA GLN A 300 1.83 -21.06 -21.35
C GLN A 300 0.82 -20.83 -22.49
N ARG A 301 -0.03 -19.81 -22.35
CA ARG A 301 -1.02 -19.45 -23.38
C ARG A 301 -0.39 -19.11 -24.73
N THR A 302 0.72 -18.38 -24.70
CA THR A 302 1.48 -18.07 -25.93
C THR A 302 2.00 -19.34 -26.59
N ASN A 303 2.55 -20.27 -25.79
CA ASN A 303 3.03 -21.54 -26.29
C ASN A 303 1.90 -22.39 -26.90
N ASP A 304 0.70 -22.36 -26.30
CA ASP A 304 -0.45 -23.11 -26.83
C ASP A 304 -0.94 -22.53 -28.16
N VAL A 305 -0.96 -21.20 -28.32
CA VAL A 305 -1.25 -20.55 -29.62
C VAL A 305 -0.18 -20.92 -30.64
N MET A 306 1.10 -20.92 -30.27
CA MET A 306 2.21 -21.31 -31.16
C MET A 306 2.12 -22.79 -31.57
N LYS A 307 1.76 -23.69 -30.64
CA LYS A 307 1.50 -25.12 -30.97
C LYS A 307 0.38 -25.24 -31.99
N LEU A 308 -0.76 -24.57 -31.77
CA LEU A 308 -1.91 -24.60 -32.70
C LEU A 308 -1.49 -24.10 -34.09
N LEU A 309 -0.81 -22.97 -34.15
CA LEU A 309 -0.33 -22.42 -35.44
C LEU A 309 0.63 -23.38 -36.15
N THR A 310 1.56 -23.98 -35.38
CA THR A 310 2.52 -24.96 -35.90
C THR A 310 1.80 -26.19 -36.46
N ILE A 311 0.80 -26.75 -35.76
CA ILE A 311 0.01 -27.89 -36.22
C ILE A 311 -0.67 -27.57 -37.56
N ILE A 312 -1.41 -26.44 -37.58
CA ILE A 312 -2.09 -26.01 -38.83
C ILE A 312 -1.10 -25.85 -39.97
N SER A 313 -0.03 -25.10 -39.77
CA SER A 313 0.94 -24.82 -40.84
C SER A 313 1.63 -26.09 -41.35
N THR A 314 2.04 -26.99 -40.42
CA THR A 314 2.73 -28.23 -40.78
C THR A 314 1.85 -29.19 -41.58
N ILE A 315 0.51 -29.21 -41.31
CA ILE A 315 -0.43 -30.04 -42.03
C ILE A 315 -0.73 -29.40 -43.41
N PHE A 316 -1.05 -28.10 -43.43
CA PHE A 316 -1.52 -27.47 -44.70
C PHE A 316 -0.43 -27.15 -45.67
N MET A 317 0.81 -26.89 -45.25
CA MET A 317 1.91 -26.51 -46.16
C MET A 317 2.24 -27.61 -47.19
N PRO A 318 2.45 -28.89 -46.83
CA PRO A 318 2.65 -29.96 -47.79
C PRO A 318 1.44 -30.19 -48.71
N LEU A 319 0.21 -30.12 -48.14
CA LEU A 319 -1.03 -30.28 -48.91
C LEU A 319 -1.20 -29.18 -49.95
N SER A 320 -0.95 -27.92 -49.54
CA SER A 320 -1.01 -26.77 -50.47
C SER A 320 0.05 -26.83 -51.55
N PHE A 321 1.27 -27.32 -51.21
CA PHE A 321 2.33 -27.54 -52.19
C PHE A 321 1.91 -28.58 -53.22
N ILE A 322 1.41 -29.76 -52.81
CA ILE A 322 0.92 -30.80 -53.73
C ILE A 322 -0.21 -30.25 -54.60
N ALA A 323 -1.23 -29.62 -54.00
CA ALA A 323 -2.33 -29.01 -54.73
C ALA A 323 -1.87 -27.94 -55.72
N GLY A 324 -0.86 -27.13 -55.34
CA GLY A 324 -0.26 -26.11 -56.21
C GLY A 324 0.47 -26.72 -57.41
N VAL A 325 1.23 -27.80 -57.22
CA VAL A 325 1.90 -28.52 -58.31
C VAL A 325 0.88 -29.10 -59.26
N TYR A 326 -0.16 -29.78 -58.75
CA TYR A 326 -1.22 -30.35 -59.62
C TYR A 326 -2.18 -29.29 -60.17
N GLY A 327 -2.17 -28.08 -59.72
CA GLY A 327 -2.87 -26.93 -60.28
C GLY A 327 -2.14 -26.24 -61.42
N MET A 328 -0.91 -26.66 -61.73
CA MET A 328 -0.14 -26.10 -62.87
C MET A 328 -0.63 -26.64 -64.19
N ASN A 329 -0.81 -25.76 -65.18
CA ASN A 329 -1.26 -26.13 -66.56
C ASN A 329 -0.05 -26.43 -67.49
N PHE A 330 0.59 -27.60 -67.32
CA PHE A 330 1.62 -28.05 -68.21
C PHE A 330 0.96 -28.73 -69.47
N ASN A 331 1.39 -28.31 -70.66
CA ASN A 331 0.90 -28.92 -71.90
C ASN A 331 1.54 -30.30 -72.11
N HIS A 332 0.71 -31.32 -72.13
CA HIS A 332 1.09 -32.72 -72.26
C HIS A 332 1.59 -33.05 -73.70
N GLU A 333 1.09 -32.31 -74.74
CA GLU A 333 1.52 -32.49 -76.13
C GLU A 333 2.95 -32.06 -76.30
N ALA A 334 3.48 -31.15 -75.44
CA ALA A 334 4.86 -30.65 -75.57
C ALA A 334 5.90 -31.64 -75.00
N SER A 335 5.55 -32.52 -74.06
CA SER A 335 6.43 -33.56 -73.51
C SER A 335 5.63 -34.61 -72.71
N PRO A 336 5.94 -35.93 -72.91
CA PRO A 336 5.30 -37.02 -72.15
C PRO A 336 5.65 -37.00 -70.62
N TYR A 337 6.63 -36.18 -70.25
CA TYR A 337 7.03 -36.02 -68.84
C TYR A 337 6.25 -34.92 -68.08
N ASN A 338 5.36 -34.18 -68.75
CA ASN A 338 4.54 -33.16 -68.21
C ASN A 338 3.32 -33.78 -67.48
N MET A 339 3.40 -33.99 -66.19
CA MET A 339 2.34 -34.54 -65.31
C MET A 339 1.66 -35.81 -65.82
N PRO A 340 2.39 -36.93 -66.08
CA PRO A 340 1.82 -38.16 -66.63
C PRO A 340 0.69 -38.72 -65.76
N GLU A 341 0.70 -38.45 -64.45
CA GLU A 341 -0.31 -38.88 -63.50
C GLU A 341 -1.69 -38.22 -63.72
N ALA A 342 -1.71 -37.00 -64.29
CA ALA A 342 -2.96 -36.28 -64.54
C ALA A 342 -3.82 -36.97 -65.63
N GLN A 343 -3.23 -37.76 -66.54
CA GLN A 343 -3.94 -38.55 -67.50
C GLN A 343 -4.26 -39.99 -67.12
N ALA A 344 -3.70 -40.47 -66.00
CA ALA A 344 -3.98 -41.79 -65.49
C ALA A 344 -5.43 -41.87 -64.96
N ARG A 345 -6.14 -42.94 -65.31
CA ARG A 345 -7.55 -43.18 -64.91
C ARG A 345 -7.81 -43.08 -63.40
N PHE A 346 -6.80 -43.35 -62.58
CA PHE A 346 -6.82 -43.26 -61.13
C PHE A 346 -5.91 -42.17 -60.57
N GLY A 347 -5.36 -41.28 -61.39
CA GLY A 347 -4.43 -40.24 -60.92
C GLY A 347 -5.02 -39.36 -59.85
N TYR A 348 -6.20 -38.77 -60.09
CA TYR A 348 -6.86 -37.92 -59.10
C TYR A 348 -7.18 -38.63 -57.76
N PRO A 349 -7.82 -39.84 -57.76
CA PRO A 349 -8.06 -40.59 -56.50
C PRO A 349 -6.76 -40.92 -55.72
N ILE A 350 -5.68 -41.26 -56.42
CA ILE A 350 -4.37 -41.56 -55.77
C ILE A 350 -3.77 -40.33 -55.11
N VAL A 351 -3.80 -39.18 -55.78
CA VAL A 351 -3.30 -37.91 -55.18
C VAL A 351 -4.13 -37.52 -54.00
N MET A 352 -5.47 -37.58 -54.08
CA MET A 352 -6.36 -37.26 -52.94
C MET A 352 -6.13 -38.21 -51.78
N PHE A 353 -5.94 -39.51 -52.04
CA PHE A 353 -5.61 -40.50 -51.01
C PHE A 353 -4.25 -40.19 -50.34
N GLY A 354 -3.24 -39.86 -51.14
CA GLY A 354 -1.89 -39.46 -50.64
C GLY A 354 -1.96 -38.23 -49.75
N MET A 355 -2.73 -37.21 -50.14
CA MET A 355 -2.93 -35.98 -49.35
C MET A 355 -3.67 -36.32 -48.02
N ALA A 356 -4.73 -37.12 -48.10
CA ALA A 356 -5.48 -37.56 -46.90
C ALA A 356 -4.55 -38.37 -45.94
N LEU A 357 -3.77 -39.29 -46.50
CA LEU A 357 -2.82 -40.10 -45.70
C LEU A 357 -1.77 -39.21 -45.05
N THR A 358 -1.23 -38.22 -45.74
CA THR A 358 -0.28 -37.25 -45.19
C THR A 358 -0.89 -36.47 -44.02
N ALA A 359 -2.12 -35.98 -44.18
CA ALA A 359 -2.84 -35.30 -43.10
C ALA A 359 -3.05 -36.18 -41.88
N ILE A 360 -3.49 -37.45 -42.09
CA ILE A 360 -3.72 -38.43 -40.99
C ILE A 360 -2.41 -38.75 -40.28
N VAL A 361 -1.34 -39.00 -41.00
CA VAL A 361 -0.01 -39.27 -40.38
C VAL A 361 0.47 -38.10 -39.55
N MET A 362 0.33 -36.85 -40.05
CA MET A 362 0.71 -35.65 -39.30
C MET A 362 -0.16 -35.44 -38.04
N LEU A 363 -1.48 -35.64 -38.15
CA LEU A 363 -2.40 -35.59 -36.99
C LEU A 363 -2.04 -36.65 -35.94
N PHE A 364 -1.74 -37.88 -36.40
CA PHE A 364 -1.33 -38.97 -35.51
C PHE A 364 0.02 -38.69 -34.81
N TYR A 365 0.97 -38.08 -35.56
CA TYR A 365 2.25 -37.64 -34.97
C TYR A 365 2.04 -36.61 -33.86
N PHE A 366 1.23 -35.54 -34.09
CA PHE A 366 0.95 -34.53 -33.09
C PHE A 366 0.14 -35.07 -31.91
N TYR A 367 -0.79 -36.02 -32.18
CA TYR A 367 -1.49 -36.75 -31.12
C TYR A 367 -0.53 -37.54 -30.22
N ARG A 368 0.38 -38.32 -30.81
CA ARG A 368 1.43 -39.04 -30.03
C ARG A 368 2.36 -38.13 -29.26
N LYS A 369 2.60 -36.93 -29.75
CA LYS A 369 3.46 -35.93 -29.10
C LYS A 369 2.73 -35.15 -27.99
N GLY A 370 1.44 -35.42 -27.76
CA GLY A 370 0.62 -34.78 -26.74
C GLY A 370 0.29 -33.30 -27.05
N TRP A 371 0.36 -32.91 -28.34
CA TRP A 371 0.02 -31.54 -28.76
C TRP A 371 -1.46 -31.35 -29.06
N ILE A 372 -2.20 -32.45 -29.29
CA ILE A 372 -3.64 -32.50 -29.52
C ILE A 372 -4.23 -33.35 -28.41
N PHE A 373 -5.28 -32.87 -27.75
CA PHE A 373 -5.94 -33.53 -26.61
C PHE A 373 -5.02 -33.81 -25.40
N SER A 374 -4.11 -32.94 -25.10
CA SER A 374 -3.49 -32.93 -23.76
C SER A 374 -4.58 -32.56 -22.75
N ASN A 375 -5.23 -33.57 -22.15
CA ASN A 375 -6.02 -33.34 -20.94
C ASN A 375 -5.07 -32.75 -19.89
N GLN A 376 -5.34 -31.52 -19.47
CA GLN A 376 -4.81 -30.93 -18.24
C GLN A 376 -5.33 -31.69 -17.05
#